data_f47233b1fcfa7f699e811812c93ce015
#
_entry.id   f47233b1fcfa7f699e811812c93ce015
#
_cell.length_a   1.000
_cell.length_b   1.000
_cell.length_c   1.000
_cell.angle_alpha   90.00
_cell.angle_beta   90.00
_cell.angle_gamma   90.00
#
_symmetry.space_group_name_H-M   'P 1'
#
loop_
_entity.id
_entity.type
_entity.pdbx_description
1 polymer ?
#
loop_
_entity_poly.entity_id
_entity_poly.type
_entity_poly.pdbx_seq_one_letter_code
_entity_poly.pdbx_strand_id
1 'polypeptide(L)'
;MNCAFSRSHFWWIRKLCSLVCAVAGCCTLPQAHAQEIDKPLQTIDEEITAFAYAPDGRIVYAVRRLMKTKRYDLQRDDISLQGLDGKRRRIVSGEKLVRGNAPFSYTVNSFRWSPSGHFILAELFTTAVTDAEGTTRDEKMTLLLDESGKEIRIAGADSVIPGGFNAWWLTDNTTVVYLTEALKPNLLFSFNSVRPVAGRGGALFAGRTFLDAAAIPRTNAGIAVERDRALSGPPRLQRLEMIRETDTELATLDSYSGGIQVSPGGSKVAYYLDHEVLEIRDLTAPDRLTRLRVGFGDFQWTPDEKRILLKRAPEKKSGDLVWIDVPPLAAAQKSADGNSVAVLEPSPRPILFGLSFRDFAISPDGRFLAIVPPGKRNLAIYPLPR
;
A
#
# COMPACT_ATOMS: atom_id res chain seq x y z
N MET A 1 12.47 12.70 -66.30
CA MET A 1 11.34 13.63 -66.45
C MET A 1 11.21 14.39 -65.12
N ASN A 2 11.71 15.63 -65.13
CA ASN A 2 11.71 16.54 -64.00
C ASN A 2 10.38 17.31 -63.97
N CYS A 3 9.66 17.31 -62.90
CA CYS A 3 8.60 18.25 -62.62
C CYS A 3 8.97 19.14 -61.43
N ALA A 4 9.36 20.35 -61.73
CA ALA A 4 9.53 21.46 -60.84
C ALA A 4 8.15 21.95 -60.38
N PHE A 5 7.87 21.97 -59.08
CA PHE A 5 6.70 22.66 -58.51
C PHE A 5 7.12 23.97 -57.84
N SER A 6 6.48 25.03 -58.31
CA SER A 6 6.68 26.45 -58.05
C SER A 6 6.43 26.82 -56.57
N ARG A 7 7.38 27.60 -56.00
CA ARG A 7 7.37 28.17 -54.65
C ARG A 7 6.64 29.53 -54.57
N SER A 8 5.36 29.63 -54.87
CA SER A 8 4.72 30.98 -54.81
C SER A 8 3.38 31.10 -54.11
N HIS A 9 2.88 30.06 -53.39
CA HIS A 9 1.57 30.19 -52.74
C HIS A 9 1.56 30.03 -51.21
N PHE A 10 2.74 30.06 -50.56
CA PHE A 10 2.80 29.86 -49.10
C PHE A 10 2.90 31.15 -48.26
N TRP A 11 2.82 32.32 -48.86
CA TRP A 11 3.06 33.60 -48.17
C TRP A 11 1.80 34.32 -47.70
N TRP A 12 0.63 33.94 -48.15
CA TRP A 12 -0.65 34.59 -47.79
C TRP A 12 -1.37 33.94 -46.60
N ILE A 13 -1.05 32.71 -46.28
CA ILE A 13 -1.70 32.00 -45.13
C ILE A 13 -1.11 32.40 -43.77
N ARG A 14 0.11 32.94 -43.75
CA ARG A 14 0.76 33.37 -42.51
C ARG A 14 0.27 34.72 -41.95
N LYS A 15 -0.41 35.55 -42.73
CA LYS A 15 -0.93 36.84 -42.23
C LYS A 15 -2.38 36.83 -41.75
N LEU A 16 -3.15 35.77 -42.01
CA LEU A 16 -4.53 35.66 -41.48
C LEU A 16 -4.61 34.97 -40.13
N CYS A 17 -3.61 34.16 -39.74
CA CYS A 17 -3.61 33.56 -38.40
C CYS A 17 -3.14 34.47 -37.28
N SER A 18 -2.57 35.63 -37.57
CA SER A 18 -2.07 36.56 -36.55
C SER A 18 -3.12 37.56 -36.05
N LEU A 19 -4.31 37.61 -36.62
CA LEU A 19 -5.35 38.57 -36.20
C LEU A 19 -6.53 37.94 -35.50
N VAL A 20 -6.61 36.62 -35.38
CA VAL A 20 -7.69 35.93 -34.67
C VAL A 20 -7.29 35.52 -33.24
N CYS A 21 -6.00 35.57 -32.87
CA CYS A 21 -5.52 35.25 -31.52
C CYS A 21 -5.57 36.41 -30.51
N ALA A 22 -6.08 37.57 -30.86
CA ALA A 22 -6.07 38.75 -29.98
C ALA A 22 -7.39 38.98 -29.20
N VAL A 23 -8.41 38.12 -29.35
CA VAL A 23 -9.70 38.25 -28.64
C VAL A 23 -10.12 36.96 -27.93
N ALA A 24 -9.31 35.88 -27.95
CA ALA A 24 -9.49 34.79 -27.00
C ALA A 24 -8.93 35.27 -25.68
N GLY A 25 -9.81 35.79 -24.82
CA GLY A 25 -9.48 36.13 -23.43
C GLY A 25 -8.69 34.97 -22.81
N CYS A 26 -7.55 35.29 -22.22
CA CYS A 26 -6.76 34.41 -21.39
C CYS A 26 -7.67 33.79 -20.31
N CYS A 27 -8.35 32.70 -20.62
CA CYS A 27 -8.70 31.73 -19.59
C CYS A 27 -7.36 31.13 -19.14
N THR A 28 -6.66 31.83 -18.25
CA THR A 28 -5.64 31.21 -17.42
C THR A 28 -6.35 30.14 -16.63
N LEU A 29 -6.34 28.92 -17.13
CA LEU A 29 -6.58 27.76 -16.29
C LEU A 29 -5.67 27.97 -15.07
N PRO A 30 -6.21 27.93 -13.85
CA PRO A 30 -5.37 28.02 -12.67
C PRO A 30 -4.34 26.92 -12.81
N GLN A 31 -3.07 27.30 -13.08
CA GLN A 31 -1.97 26.39 -12.95
C GLN A 31 -2.05 25.90 -11.50
N ALA A 32 -2.36 24.63 -11.34
CA ALA A 32 -2.27 23.98 -10.04
C ALA A 32 -0.81 24.13 -9.61
N HIS A 33 -0.57 25.16 -8.78
CA HIS A 33 0.76 25.36 -8.23
C HIS A 33 1.11 24.10 -7.46
N ALA A 34 2.21 23.44 -7.85
CA ALA A 34 2.81 22.39 -7.05
C ALA A 34 3.06 22.97 -5.67
N GLN A 35 2.48 22.36 -4.66
CA GLN A 35 2.71 22.77 -3.27
C GLN A 35 4.08 22.21 -2.90
N GLU A 36 5.11 23.07 -2.99
CA GLU A 36 6.47 22.70 -2.63
C GLU A 36 6.51 22.42 -1.13
N ILE A 37 6.83 21.18 -0.78
CA ILE A 37 7.13 20.83 0.61
C ILE A 37 8.59 21.23 0.83
N ASP A 38 8.80 22.32 1.55
CA ASP A 38 10.11 22.88 1.82
C ASP A 38 11.05 21.85 2.49
N LYS A 39 11.60 22.08 3.62
CA LYS A 39 12.56 21.19 4.28
C LYS A 39 11.86 20.16 5.16
N PRO A 40 12.41 18.93 5.30
CA PRO A 40 11.90 18.00 6.29
C PRO A 40 12.03 18.59 7.70
N LEU A 41 11.00 18.39 8.52
CA LEU A 41 11.03 18.74 9.95
C LEU A 41 12.02 17.86 10.70
N GLN A 42 12.17 16.62 10.25
CA GLN A 42 13.01 15.62 10.86
C GLN A 42 13.52 14.63 9.82
N THR A 43 14.74 14.15 10.02
CA THR A 43 15.33 13.08 9.22
C THR A 43 15.88 11.98 10.12
N ILE A 44 15.62 10.73 9.79
CA ILE A 44 16.28 9.56 10.35
C ILE A 44 17.37 9.16 9.35
N ASP A 45 18.61 9.48 9.67
CA ASP A 45 19.77 9.29 8.78
C ASP A 45 20.33 7.86 8.92
N GLU A 46 19.52 6.88 8.53
CA GLU A 46 19.84 5.46 8.50
C GLU A 46 19.29 4.83 7.23
N GLU A 47 19.79 3.67 6.83
CA GLU A 47 19.30 2.95 5.64
C GLU A 47 17.97 2.24 5.95
N ILE A 48 16.87 2.94 5.75
CA ILE A 48 15.53 2.46 6.07
C ILE A 48 15.05 1.49 5.00
N THR A 49 14.56 0.32 5.42
CA THR A 49 13.96 -0.70 4.54
C THR A 49 12.43 -0.70 4.58
N ALA A 50 11.84 -0.42 5.73
CA ALA A 50 10.40 -0.29 5.93
C ALA A 50 10.10 0.61 7.13
N PHE A 51 8.91 1.19 7.18
CA PHE A 51 8.43 1.93 8.34
C PHE A 51 6.90 1.99 8.39
N ALA A 52 6.34 2.26 9.57
CA ALA A 52 4.92 2.52 9.75
C ALA A 52 4.65 3.41 10.97
N TYR A 53 3.64 4.27 10.86
CA TYR A 53 3.11 4.99 12.01
C TYR A 53 2.27 4.08 12.90
N ALA A 54 2.45 4.19 14.22
CA ALA A 54 1.52 3.66 15.21
C ALA A 54 0.25 4.53 15.27
N PRO A 55 -0.86 4.01 15.82
CA PRO A 55 -2.08 4.80 16.00
C PRO A 55 -1.91 6.09 16.80
N ASP A 56 -0.93 6.15 17.70
CA ASP A 56 -0.58 7.31 18.52
C ASP A 56 0.47 8.24 17.89
N GLY A 57 0.99 7.92 16.71
CA GLY A 57 1.96 8.74 15.97
C GLY A 57 3.44 8.35 16.17
N ARG A 58 3.75 7.38 17.03
CA ARG A 58 5.10 6.77 17.07
C ARG A 58 5.44 6.12 15.73
N ILE A 59 6.72 5.96 15.44
CA ILE A 59 7.17 5.34 14.18
C ILE A 59 8.01 4.11 14.49
N VAL A 60 7.58 2.95 13.99
CA VAL A 60 8.45 1.77 13.87
C VAL A 60 9.14 1.79 12.52
N TYR A 61 10.41 1.44 12.49
CA TYR A 61 11.17 1.39 11.24
C TYR A 61 12.26 0.31 11.28
N ALA A 62 12.58 -0.22 10.12
CA ALA A 62 13.64 -1.19 9.94
C ALA A 62 14.86 -0.53 9.30
N VAL A 63 16.01 -0.88 9.82
CA VAL A 63 17.31 -0.37 9.37
C VAL A 63 18.14 -1.49 8.81
N ARG A 64 18.57 -1.38 7.57
CA ARG A 64 19.42 -2.38 6.92
C ARG A 64 20.75 -2.53 7.64
N ARG A 65 21.11 -3.79 7.92
CA ARG A 65 22.42 -4.15 8.44
C ARG A 65 23.02 -5.27 7.58
N LEU A 66 24.25 -5.06 7.16
CA LEU A 66 25.03 -6.07 6.46
C LEU A 66 26.00 -6.73 7.46
N MET A 67 25.85 -8.03 7.62
CA MET A 67 26.72 -8.83 8.48
C MET A 67 27.69 -9.63 7.61
N LYS A 68 28.98 -9.35 7.75
CA LYS A 68 30.02 -10.10 7.07
C LYS A 68 30.27 -11.40 7.83
N THR A 69 30.08 -12.53 7.16
CA THR A 69 30.51 -13.84 7.63
C THR A 69 31.70 -14.31 6.83
N LYS A 70 32.32 -15.41 7.23
CA LYS A 70 33.46 -15.97 6.47
C LYS A 70 33.10 -16.47 5.06
N ARG A 71 31.83 -16.77 4.81
CA ARG A 71 31.36 -17.38 3.55
C ARG A 71 30.32 -16.51 2.82
N TYR A 72 29.53 -15.72 3.53
CA TYR A 72 28.40 -14.99 2.96
C TYR A 72 28.28 -13.60 3.58
N ASP A 73 27.81 -12.66 2.82
CA ASP A 73 27.29 -11.40 3.33
C ASP A 73 25.79 -11.57 3.60
N LEU A 74 25.40 -11.49 4.87
CA LEU A 74 24.01 -11.64 5.28
C LEU A 74 23.40 -10.25 5.52
N GLN A 75 22.24 -10.00 4.95
CA GLN A 75 21.44 -8.85 5.33
C GLN A 75 20.49 -9.24 6.45
N ARG A 76 20.48 -8.47 7.54
CA ARG A 76 19.54 -8.63 8.65
C ARG A 76 19.18 -7.27 9.20
N ASP A 77 17.91 -6.89 9.02
CA ASP A 77 17.47 -5.57 9.43
C ASP A 77 17.33 -5.48 10.96
N ASP A 78 17.80 -4.38 11.55
CA ASP A 78 17.44 -3.99 12.91
C ASP A 78 16.04 -3.37 12.89
N ILE A 79 15.25 -3.58 13.94
CA ILE A 79 13.96 -2.88 14.11
C ILE A 79 14.10 -1.85 15.23
N SER A 80 13.71 -0.62 14.94
CA SER A 80 13.81 0.52 15.82
C SER A 80 12.46 1.21 16.00
N LEU A 81 12.29 1.88 17.12
CA LEU A 81 11.11 2.67 17.44
C LEU A 81 11.52 4.11 17.75
N GLN A 82 10.83 5.07 17.14
CA GLN A 82 10.90 6.47 17.51
C GLN A 82 9.66 6.86 18.31
N GLY A 83 9.87 7.37 19.52
CA GLY A 83 8.81 7.89 20.37
C GLY A 83 8.30 9.27 19.91
N LEU A 84 7.22 9.73 20.52
CA LEU A 84 6.64 11.06 20.26
C LEU A 84 7.59 12.19 20.67
N ASP A 85 8.49 11.93 21.60
CA ASP A 85 9.55 12.86 22.04
C ASP A 85 10.75 12.90 21.08
N GLY A 86 10.68 12.19 19.96
CA GLY A 86 11.75 12.07 18.97
C GLY A 86 12.89 11.14 19.37
N LYS A 87 12.87 10.58 20.59
CA LYS A 87 13.88 9.62 21.03
C LYS A 87 13.74 8.31 20.26
N ARG A 88 14.89 7.75 19.89
CA ARG A 88 15.00 6.53 19.12
C ARG A 88 15.59 5.41 19.96
N ARG A 89 15.05 4.22 19.83
CA ARG A 89 15.60 3.02 20.46
C ARG A 89 15.52 1.84 19.52
N ARG A 90 16.57 1.05 19.44
CA ARG A 90 16.52 -0.25 18.77
C ARG A 90 15.77 -1.22 19.67
N ILE A 91 14.71 -1.81 19.12
CA ILE A 91 13.86 -2.78 19.84
C ILE A 91 14.20 -4.21 19.48
N VAL A 92 14.68 -4.47 18.25
CA VAL A 92 15.17 -5.78 17.82
C VAL A 92 16.52 -5.61 17.13
N SER A 93 17.51 -6.41 17.52
CA SER A 93 18.77 -6.51 16.80
C SER A 93 18.69 -7.62 15.76
N GLY A 94 18.99 -7.30 14.50
CA GLY A 94 19.04 -8.29 13.43
C GLY A 94 20.02 -9.44 13.68
N GLU A 95 21.06 -9.19 14.44
CA GLU A 95 22.01 -10.24 14.85
C GLU A 95 21.37 -11.30 15.76
N LYS A 96 20.42 -10.87 16.62
CA LYS A 96 19.77 -11.73 17.61
C LYS A 96 18.57 -12.49 17.08
N LEU A 97 17.99 -12.02 15.97
CA LEU A 97 16.85 -12.68 15.33
C LEU A 97 17.36 -13.88 14.49
N VAL A 98 17.84 -14.92 15.16
CA VAL A 98 18.32 -16.14 14.51
C VAL A 98 17.24 -17.21 14.57
N ARG A 99 16.95 -17.83 13.43
CA ARG A 99 16.01 -18.94 13.31
C ARG A 99 16.73 -20.16 12.76
N GLY A 100 16.63 -21.26 13.47
CA GLY A 100 17.28 -22.52 13.08
C GLY A 100 18.82 -22.43 13.03
N ASN A 101 19.43 -23.41 12.37
CA ASN A 101 20.89 -23.52 12.26
C ASN A 101 21.44 -23.03 10.92
N ALA A 102 20.57 -22.75 9.93
CA ALA A 102 21.01 -22.30 8.62
C ALA A 102 21.24 -20.77 8.61
N PRO A 103 22.31 -20.29 7.98
CA PRO A 103 22.49 -18.87 7.75
C PRO A 103 21.35 -18.36 6.86
N PHE A 104 20.69 -17.30 7.27
CA PHE A 104 19.66 -16.64 6.47
C PHE A 104 19.77 -15.13 6.54
N SER A 105 19.41 -14.51 5.42
CA SER A 105 19.15 -13.07 5.34
C SER A 105 17.68 -12.81 5.52
N TYR A 106 17.32 -11.64 6.04
CA TYR A 106 15.95 -11.15 5.98
C TYR A 106 15.91 -9.65 5.80
N THR A 107 14.86 -9.20 5.13
CA THR A 107 14.50 -7.80 4.99
C THR A 107 13.10 -7.61 5.53
N VAL A 108 12.88 -6.58 6.33
CA VAL A 108 11.54 -6.19 6.71
C VAL A 108 10.89 -5.50 5.52
N ASN A 109 9.76 -6.05 5.08
CA ASN A 109 8.99 -5.54 3.96
C ASN A 109 7.94 -4.52 4.39
N SER A 110 7.26 -4.79 5.49
CA SER A 110 6.22 -3.89 6.03
C SER A 110 6.03 -4.07 7.52
N PHE A 111 5.37 -3.09 8.14
CA PHE A 111 4.92 -3.16 9.52
C PHE A 111 3.43 -2.89 9.61
N ARG A 112 2.78 -3.54 10.58
CA ARG A 112 1.42 -3.22 10.99
C ARG A 112 1.30 -3.20 12.50
N TRP A 113 0.69 -2.17 13.01
CA TRP A 113 0.39 -2.05 14.43
C TRP A 113 -0.95 -2.69 14.79
N SER A 114 -1.05 -3.18 16.00
CA SER A 114 -2.35 -3.51 16.58
C SER A 114 -3.19 -2.23 16.77
N PRO A 115 -4.52 -2.34 16.83
CA PRO A 115 -5.39 -1.19 17.12
C PRO A 115 -5.05 -0.46 18.42
N SER A 116 -4.52 -1.18 19.44
CA SER A 116 -4.06 -0.61 20.70
C SER A 116 -2.71 0.13 20.62
N GLY A 117 -1.93 -0.09 19.57
CA GLY A 117 -0.56 0.44 19.45
C GLY A 117 0.49 -0.26 20.31
N HIS A 118 0.17 -1.42 20.92
CA HIS A 118 1.08 -2.17 21.78
C HIS A 118 1.78 -3.35 21.09
N PHE A 119 1.25 -3.80 19.95
CA PHE A 119 1.79 -4.94 19.23
C PHE A 119 2.13 -4.58 17.79
N ILE A 120 3.14 -5.24 17.25
CA ILE A 120 3.68 -5.01 15.92
C ILE A 120 3.72 -6.33 15.17
N LEU A 121 3.24 -6.35 13.94
CA LEU A 121 3.49 -7.38 12.96
C LEU A 121 4.55 -6.86 12.00
N ALA A 122 5.66 -7.57 11.86
CA ALA A 122 6.69 -7.28 10.87
C ALA A 122 6.66 -8.38 9.80
N GLU A 123 6.31 -8.01 8.58
CA GLU A 123 6.39 -8.91 7.44
C GLU A 123 7.83 -8.97 6.95
N LEU A 124 8.38 -10.17 6.95
CA LEU A 124 9.76 -10.44 6.57
C LEU A 124 9.79 -11.16 5.23
N PHE A 125 10.70 -10.74 4.38
CA PHE A 125 11.16 -11.53 3.24
C PHE A 125 12.51 -12.14 3.60
N THR A 126 12.58 -13.47 3.58
CA THR A 126 13.77 -14.20 4.05
C THR A 126 14.38 -15.01 2.90
N THR A 127 15.69 -15.09 2.90
CA THR A 127 16.46 -15.94 2.00
C THR A 127 17.36 -16.85 2.84
N ALA A 128 17.08 -18.12 2.87
CA ALA A 128 17.86 -19.13 3.57
C ALA A 128 18.78 -19.86 2.60
N VAL A 129 20.02 -20.16 3.06
CA VAL A 129 20.94 -21.06 2.35
C VAL A 129 20.59 -22.49 2.75
N THR A 130 20.21 -23.33 1.79
CA THR A 130 19.65 -24.66 2.05
C THR A 130 20.67 -25.80 1.97
N ASP A 131 21.79 -25.59 1.25
CA ASP A 131 22.83 -26.61 1.04
C ASP A 131 24.23 -26.00 1.01
N ALA A 132 25.21 -26.87 0.89
CA ALA A 132 26.64 -26.52 0.82
C ALA A 132 27.03 -25.81 -0.49
N GLU A 133 26.27 -25.99 -1.54
CA GLU A 133 26.48 -25.38 -2.86
C GLU A 133 25.92 -23.92 -2.92
N GLY A 134 25.20 -23.48 -1.88
CA GLY A 134 24.68 -22.11 -1.78
C GLY A 134 23.30 -21.95 -2.41
N THR A 135 22.57 -23.04 -2.65
CA THR A 135 21.17 -22.98 -3.06
C THR A 135 20.36 -22.18 -2.04
N THR A 136 19.54 -21.25 -2.51
CA THR A 136 18.74 -20.39 -1.65
C THR A 136 17.26 -20.72 -1.76
N ARG A 137 16.55 -20.53 -0.65
CA ARG A 137 15.10 -20.60 -0.58
C ARG A 137 14.54 -19.31 -0.03
N ASP A 138 13.66 -18.69 -0.80
CA ASP A 138 12.98 -17.49 -0.41
C ASP A 138 11.62 -17.81 0.23
N GLU A 139 11.35 -17.19 1.37
CA GLU A 139 10.12 -17.37 2.11
C GLU A 139 9.61 -16.04 2.64
N LYS A 140 8.27 -15.91 2.72
CA LYS A 140 7.61 -14.84 3.49
C LYS A 140 7.27 -15.37 4.87
N MET A 141 7.34 -14.51 5.86
CA MET A 141 6.87 -14.80 7.22
C MET A 141 6.45 -13.52 7.95
N THR A 142 5.57 -13.65 8.91
CA THR A 142 5.19 -12.55 9.78
C THR A 142 5.74 -12.77 11.18
N LEU A 143 6.57 -11.85 11.67
CA LEU A 143 7.11 -11.81 13.03
C LEU A 143 6.17 -11.02 13.95
N LEU A 144 5.90 -11.56 15.12
CA LEU A 144 5.04 -10.96 16.14
C LEU A 144 5.89 -10.36 17.27
N LEU A 145 5.72 -9.07 17.52
CA LEU A 145 6.45 -8.32 18.55
C LEU A 145 5.48 -7.53 19.44
N ASP A 146 5.88 -7.27 20.68
CA ASP A 146 5.33 -6.16 21.44
C ASP A 146 6.10 -4.86 21.15
N GLU A 147 5.63 -3.74 21.62
CA GLU A 147 6.25 -2.42 21.41
C GLU A 147 7.65 -2.29 22.04
N SER A 148 8.03 -3.18 22.94
CA SER A 148 9.39 -3.24 23.50
C SER A 148 10.37 -4.00 22.60
N GLY A 149 9.86 -4.72 21.59
CA GLY A 149 10.59 -5.62 20.72
C GLY A 149 10.70 -7.04 21.25
N LYS A 150 9.97 -7.36 22.32
CA LYS A 150 9.88 -8.73 22.82
C LYS A 150 9.01 -9.55 21.87
N GLU A 151 9.50 -10.70 21.50
CA GLU A 151 8.80 -11.63 20.64
C GLU A 151 7.59 -12.26 21.34
N ILE A 152 6.45 -12.26 20.63
CA ILE A 152 5.22 -12.90 21.10
C ILE A 152 5.18 -14.31 20.52
N ARG A 153 5.42 -15.32 21.36
CA ARG A 153 5.48 -16.72 20.95
C ARG A 153 4.09 -17.30 20.70
N ILE A 154 3.98 -18.06 19.64
CA ILE A 154 2.79 -18.83 19.30
C ILE A 154 2.87 -20.18 20.03
N ALA A 155 1.95 -20.45 20.94
CA ALA A 155 1.94 -21.68 21.77
C ALA A 155 3.26 -21.95 22.50
N GLY A 156 4.03 -20.91 22.82
CA GLY A 156 5.34 -21.05 23.46
C GLY A 156 6.48 -21.52 22.55
N ALA A 157 6.21 -21.82 21.28
CA ALA A 157 7.21 -22.33 20.34
C ALA A 157 7.95 -21.20 19.62
N ASP A 158 7.41 -20.68 18.56
CA ASP A 158 8.02 -19.63 17.73
C ASP A 158 7.16 -18.36 17.72
N SER A 159 7.76 -17.23 17.36
CA SER A 159 7.10 -15.93 17.25
C SER A 159 6.84 -15.54 15.79
N VAL A 160 6.99 -16.45 14.86
CA VAL A 160 6.74 -16.21 13.44
C VAL A 160 5.58 -17.06 12.90
N ILE A 161 4.88 -16.52 11.92
CA ILE A 161 3.89 -17.21 11.11
C ILE A 161 4.53 -17.53 9.76
N PRO A 162 4.96 -18.78 9.52
CA PRO A 162 5.60 -19.16 8.26
C PRO A 162 4.62 -19.04 7.09
N GLY A 163 5.07 -18.47 5.96
CA GLY A 163 4.23 -18.26 4.78
C GLY A 163 3.11 -17.23 4.98
N GLY A 164 2.96 -16.67 6.18
CA GLY A 164 1.95 -15.66 6.49
C GLY A 164 2.37 -14.28 6.01
N PHE A 165 1.46 -13.60 5.36
CA PHE A 165 1.63 -12.22 4.91
C PHE A 165 0.30 -11.47 4.95
N ASN A 166 0.33 -10.15 4.71
CA ASN A 166 -0.83 -9.28 4.81
C ASN A 166 -1.60 -9.49 6.11
N ALA A 167 -0.85 -9.66 7.22
CA ALA A 167 -1.42 -9.98 8.52
C ALA A 167 -1.91 -8.72 9.25
N TRP A 168 -2.97 -8.86 10.06
CA TRP A 168 -3.45 -7.78 10.95
C TRP A 168 -4.04 -8.33 12.24
N TRP A 169 -4.02 -7.50 13.29
CA TRP A 169 -4.66 -7.79 14.55
C TRP A 169 -6.16 -7.51 14.47
N LEU A 170 -6.97 -8.36 15.09
CA LEU A 170 -8.35 -8.04 15.40
C LEU A 170 -8.45 -7.06 16.59
N THR A 171 -9.63 -6.53 16.83
CA THR A 171 -9.86 -5.54 17.89
C THR A 171 -9.60 -6.07 19.30
N ASP A 172 -9.60 -7.37 19.47
CA ASP A 172 -9.26 -8.03 20.73
C ASP A 172 -7.76 -7.96 21.10
N ASN A 173 -6.92 -7.49 20.16
CA ASN A 173 -5.46 -7.46 20.27
C ASN A 173 -4.82 -8.82 20.65
N THR A 174 -5.56 -9.90 20.48
CA THR A 174 -5.12 -11.27 20.80
C THR A 174 -5.19 -12.21 19.61
N THR A 175 -5.95 -11.87 18.58
CA THR A 175 -6.12 -12.67 17.37
C THR A 175 -5.46 -11.97 16.20
N VAL A 176 -4.59 -12.67 15.50
CA VAL A 176 -4.00 -12.27 14.22
C VAL A 176 -4.68 -13.02 13.09
N VAL A 177 -5.15 -12.29 12.09
CA VAL A 177 -5.61 -12.84 10.82
C VAL A 177 -4.54 -12.60 9.77
N TYR A 178 -4.32 -13.54 8.88
CA TYR A 178 -3.28 -13.47 7.84
C TYR A 178 -3.65 -14.28 6.62
N LEU A 179 -3.01 -13.98 5.51
CA LEU A 179 -3.13 -14.72 4.27
C LEU A 179 -1.96 -15.69 4.11
N THR A 180 -2.22 -16.83 3.47
CA THR A 180 -1.21 -17.77 2.98
C THR A 180 -1.50 -18.11 1.52
N GLU A 181 -0.48 -18.45 0.76
CA GLU A 181 -0.66 -18.92 -0.62
C GLU A 181 -1.49 -20.22 -0.64
N ALA A 182 -2.62 -20.22 -1.35
CA ALA A 182 -3.49 -21.38 -1.50
C ALA A 182 -3.14 -22.17 -2.75
N LEU A 183 -2.81 -21.50 -3.85
CA LEU A 183 -2.50 -22.09 -5.15
C LEU A 183 -1.40 -21.31 -5.85
N LYS A 184 -0.35 -22.01 -6.30
CA LYS A 184 0.62 -21.52 -7.28
C LYS A 184 0.27 -22.11 -8.65
N PRO A 185 0.44 -21.38 -9.76
CA PRO A 185 0.97 -20.00 -9.90
C PRO A 185 -0.07 -18.89 -9.83
N ASN A 186 -1.32 -19.16 -9.48
CA ASN A 186 -2.46 -18.25 -9.71
C ASN A 186 -2.60 -17.14 -8.67
N LEU A 187 -1.64 -16.98 -7.75
CA LEU A 187 -1.66 -15.94 -6.71
C LEU A 187 -2.99 -15.87 -5.95
N LEU A 188 -3.57 -17.04 -5.67
CA LEU A 188 -4.75 -17.16 -4.83
C LEU A 188 -4.35 -17.45 -3.40
N PHE A 189 -5.07 -16.85 -2.47
CA PHE A 189 -4.75 -16.90 -1.05
C PHE A 189 -5.89 -17.49 -0.24
N SER A 190 -5.55 -18.04 0.92
CA SER A 190 -6.50 -18.51 1.94
C SER A 190 -6.33 -17.69 3.22
N PHE A 191 -7.43 -17.44 3.91
CA PHE A 191 -7.41 -16.82 5.23
C PHE A 191 -7.10 -17.84 6.32
N ASN A 192 -6.31 -17.39 7.28
CA ASN A 192 -5.99 -18.11 8.49
C ASN A 192 -6.04 -17.15 9.70
N SER A 193 -6.18 -17.71 10.87
CA SER A 193 -6.08 -16.96 12.11
C SER A 193 -5.19 -17.69 13.12
N VAL A 194 -4.61 -16.93 14.04
CA VAL A 194 -3.89 -17.46 15.20
C VAL A 194 -4.13 -16.57 16.40
N ARG A 195 -4.30 -17.19 17.57
CA ARG A 195 -4.21 -16.54 18.89
C ARG A 195 -2.88 -16.93 19.51
N PRO A 196 -1.85 -16.08 19.44
CA PRO A 196 -0.50 -16.48 19.79
C PRO A 196 -0.37 -17.07 21.20
N VAL A 197 -0.90 -16.39 22.21
CA VAL A 197 -0.80 -16.85 23.60
C VAL A 197 -1.57 -18.14 23.85
N ALA A 198 -2.74 -18.30 23.23
CA ALA A 198 -3.56 -19.49 23.38
C ALA A 198 -3.09 -20.66 22.52
N GLY A 199 -2.20 -20.43 21.56
CA GLY A 199 -1.71 -21.41 20.61
C GLY A 199 -2.82 -22.01 19.72
N ARG A 200 -3.95 -21.34 19.62
CA ARG A 200 -5.09 -21.78 18.81
C ARG A 200 -5.15 -20.96 17.53
N GLY A 201 -5.40 -21.64 16.44
CA GLY A 201 -5.57 -21.03 15.13
C GLY A 201 -6.09 -22.05 14.14
N GLY A 202 -6.41 -21.60 12.93
CA GLY A 202 -6.92 -22.45 11.88
C GLY A 202 -7.26 -21.65 10.62
N ALA A 203 -7.65 -22.40 9.60
CA ALA A 203 -8.17 -21.81 8.37
C ALA A 203 -9.51 -21.13 8.64
N LEU A 204 -9.67 -19.92 8.12
CA LEU A 204 -10.92 -19.19 8.08
C LEU A 204 -11.51 -19.33 6.66
N PHE A 205 -12.83 -19.37 6.55
CA PHE A 205 -13.54 -19.48 5.25
C PHE A 205 -13.01 -20.64 4.41
N ALA A 206 -12.97 -21.84 5.03
CA ALA A 206 -12.38 -23.04 4.44
C ALA A 206 -12.91 -23.32 3.02
N GLY A 207 -12.01 -23.65 2.10
CA GLY A 207 -12.32 -23.93 0.70
C GLY A 207 -12.50 -22.72 -0.20
N ARG A 208 -12.54 -21.50 0.34
CA ARG A 208 -12.60 -20.26 -0.46
C ARG A 208 -11.19 -19.76 -0.79
N THR A 209 -11.09 -18.99 -1.85
CA THR A 209 -9.84 -18.39 -2.30
C THR A 209 -10.03 -16.92 -2.65
N PHE A 210 -8.99 -16.14 -2.41
CA PHE A 210 -9.02 -14.68 -2.50
C PHE A 210 -7.83 -14.17 -3.29
N LEU A 211 -8.02 -13.07 -4.00
CA LEU A 211 -6.95 -12.35 -4.73
C LEU A 211 -6.24 -11.36 -3.81
N ASP A 212 -6.97 -10.73 -2.91
CA ASP A 212 -6.45 -9.68 -2.01
C ASP A 212 -7.41 -9.44 -0.84
N ALA A 213 -6.91 -8.76 0.21
CA ALA A 213 -7.73 -8.41 1.36
C ALA A 213 -7.17 -7.21 2.14
N ALA A 214 -8.06 -6.50 2.83
CA ALA A 214 -7.73 -5.42 3.75
C ALA A 214 -8.61 -5.47 5.01
N ALA A 215 -8.04 -5.15 6.16
CA ALA A 215 -8.79 -5.01 7.41
C ALA A 215 -9.74 -3.80 7.36
N ILE A 216 -10.94 -3.91 7.93
CA ILE A 216 -11.77 -2.75 8.24
C ILE A 216 -11.30 -2.19 9.59
N PRO A 217 -10.78 -0.97 9.64
CA PRO A 217 -10.23 -0.41 10.88
C PRO A 217 -11.23 -0.45 12.04
N ARG A 218 -10.75 -0.78 13.24
CA ARG A 218 -11.51 -0.83 14.50
C ARG A 218 -12.68 -1.83 14.50
N THR A 219 -12.62 -2.83 13.63
CA THR A 219 -13.60 -3.93 13.59
C THR A 219 -12.92 -5.28 13.56
N ASN A 220 -13.71 -6.35 13.70
CA ASN A 220 -13.23 -7.72 13.47
C ASN A 220 -13.55 -8.21 12.06
N ALA A 221 -13.76 -7.29 11.14
CA ALA A 221 -14.09 -7.59 9.77
C ALA A 221 -12.97 -7.19 8.80
N GLY A 222 -13.01 -7.76 7.62
CA GLY A 222 -12.17 -7.39 6.49
C GLY A 222 -12.98 -7.27 5.22
N ILE A 223 -12.38 -6.64 4.22
CA ILE A 223 -12.85 -6.66 2.83
C ILE A 223 -11.89 -7.53 2.05
N ALA A 224 -12.42 -8.40 1.23
CA ALA A 224 -11.62 -9.28 0.39
C ALA A 224 -12.20 -9.36 -1.03
N VAL A 225 -11.32 -9.59 -2.00
CA VAL A 225 -11.71 -9.91 -3.37
C VAL A 225 -11.63 -11.43 -3.55
N GLU A 226 -12.77 -12.08 -3.54
CA GLU A 226 -12.88 -13.51 -3.74
C GLU A 226 -12.83 -13.89 -5.22
N ARG A 227 -12.18 -14.98 -5.52
CA ARG A 227 -12.16 -15.60 -6.83
C ARG A 227 -12.18 -17.12 -6.70
N ASP A 228 -12.95 -17.81 -7.53
CA ASP A 228 -12.92 -19.26 -7.53
C ASP A 228 -11.56 -19.83 -8.00
N ARG A 229 -11.28 -21.08 -7.62
CA ARG A 229 -10.01 -21.75 -7.98
C ARG A 229 -9.84 -21.97 -9.49
N ALA A 230 -10.95 -22.08 -10.20
CA ALA A 230 -10.94 -22.28 -11.65
C ALA A 230 -10.77 -20.96 -12.41
N LEU A 231 -10.82 -19.82 -11.71
CA LEU A 231 -10.80 -18.46 -12.27
C LEU A 231 -11.90 -18.23 -13.32
N SER A 232 -13.00 -19.00 -13.25
CA SER A 232 -14.03 -19.07 -14.27
C SER A 232 -15.05 -17.95 -14.18
N GLY A 233 -15.23 -17.36 -12.99
CA GLY A 233 -16.21 -16.30 -12.75
C GLY A 233 -15.58 -14.92 -12.59
N PRO A 234 -16.37 -13.84 -12.53
CA PRO A 234 -15.90 -12.53 -12.16
C PRO A 234 -15.44 -12.50 -10.70
N PRO A 235 -14.49 -11.63 -10.32
CA PRO A 235 -14.13 -11.41 -8.93
C PRO A 235 -15.32 -10.86 -8.14
N ARG A 236 -15.42 -11.21 -6.86
CA ARG A 236 -16.49 -10.73 -5.98
C ARG A 236 -15.89 -9.98 -4.79
N LEU A 237 -16.38 -8.79 -4.53
CA LEU A 237 -16.01 -8.01 -3.34
C LEU A 237 -16.87 -8.50 -2.17
N GLN A 238 -16.20 -8.97 -1.12
CA GLN A 238 -16.83 -9.57 0.06
C GLN A 238 -16.47 -8.79 1.31
N ARG A 239 -17.44 -8.58 2.18
CA ARG A 239 -17.21 -8.22 3.58
C ARG A 239 -17.19 -9.51 4.40
N LEU A 240 -16.12 -9.74 5.14
CA LEU A 240 -15.86 -10.95 5.93
C LEU A 240 -15.83 -10.62 7.41
N GLU A 241 -16.65 -11.28 8.20
CA GLU A 241 -16.65 -11.20 9.68
C GLU A 241 -15.77 -12.33 10.22
N MET A 242 -14.57 -12.02 10.67
CA MET A 242 -13.51 -13.00 10.96
C MET A 242 -13.82 -13.90 12.17
N ILE A 243 -14.56 -13.41 13.16
CA ILE A 243 -14.87 -14.21 14.37
C ILE A 243 -16.01 -15.18 14.12
N ARG A 244 -17.01 -14.78 13.34
CA ARG A 244 -18.22 -15.59 13.07
C ARG A 244 -18.09 -16.41 11.79
N GLU A 245 -17.07 -16.15 10.99
CA GLU A 245 -16.86 -16.73 9.66
C GLU A 245 -18.09 -16.55 8.74
N THR A 246 -18.73 -15.40 8.83
CA THR A 246 -19.84 -15.02 7.95
C THR A 246 -19.39 -13.97 6.96
N ASP A 247 -20.07 -13.93 5.82
CA ASP A 247 -19.75 -12.99 4.75
C ASP A 247 -20.99 -12.34 4.17
N THR A 248 -20.76 -11.23 3.48
CA THR A 248 -21.75 -10.50 2.71
C THR A 248 -21.11 -10.05 1.42
N GLU A 249 -21.70 -10.45 0.29
CA GLU A 249 -21.28 -9.94 -1.01
C GLU A 249 -21.67 -8.47 -1.13
N LEU A 250 -20.70 -7.62 -1.41
CA LEU A 250 -20.90 -6.19 -1.64
C LEU A 250 -21.07 -5.88 -3.13
N ALA A 251 -20.35 -6.57 -3.98
CA ALA A 251 -20.42 -6.40 -5.42
C ALA A 251 -19.77 -7.55 -6.19
N THR A 252 -20.26 -7.79 -7.38
CA THR A 252 -19.51 -8.47 -8.43
C THR A 252 -18.72 -7.43 -9.21
N LEU A 253 -17.42 -7.68 -9.45
CA LEU A 253 -16.50 -6.75 -10.09
C LEU A 253 -16.33 -7.08 -11.57
N ASP A 254 -16.27 -6.06 -12.42
CA ASP A 254 -15.95 -6.24 -13.85
C ASP A 254 -14.53 -6.78 -14.03
N SER A 255 -13.59 -6.29 -13.21
CA SER A 255 -12.17 -6.68 -13.17
C SER A 255 -11.56 -6.34 -11.82
N TYR A 256 -10.33 -6.81 -11.56
CA TYR A 256 -9.55 -6.47 -10.38
C TYR A 256 -8.05 -6.59 -10.68
N SER A 257 -7.31 -5.51 -10.39
CA SER A 257 -5.86 -5.44 -10.61
C SER A 257 -5.04 -5.26 -9.33
N GLY A 258 -5.69 -5.12 -8.17
CA GLY A 258 -4.99 -5.05 -6.87
C GLY A 258 -5.20 -3.76 -6.11
N GLY A 259 -4.41 -3.60 -5.05
CA GLY A 259 -4.31 -2.37 -4.26
C GLY A 259 -5.50 -2.08 -3.36
N ILE A 260 -6.17 -3.11 -2.84
CA ILE A 260 -7.32 -2.92 -1.96
C ILE A 260 -6.94 -2.21 -0.65
N GLN A 261 -7.61 -1.11 -0.34
CA GLN A 261 -7.47 -0.39 0.93
C GLN A 261 -8.81 0.11 1.44
N VAL A 262 -9.03 -0.08 2.73
CA VAL A 262 -10.19 0.48 3.43
C VAL A 262 -9.82 1.84 4.00
N SER A 263 -10.74 2.80 3.93
CA SER A 263 -10.54 4.13 4.50
C SER A 263 -10.39 4.10 6.02
N PRO A 264 -9.70 5.07 6.66
CA PRO A 264 -9.42 5.07 8.10
C PRO A 264 -10.65 5.02 9.01
N GLY A 265 -11.78 5.56 8.58
CA GLY A 265 -13.07 5.47 9.29
C GLY A 265 -13.81 4.16 9.01
N GLY A 266 -13.35 3.35 8.07
CA GLY A 266 -13.99 2.08 7.72
C GLY A 266 -15.27 2.22 6.89
N SER A 267 -15.51 3.40 6.31
CA SER A 267 -16.73 3.68 5.54
C SER A 267 -16.62 3.39 4.06
N LYS A 268 -15.39 3.38 3.52
CA LYS A 268 -15.13 3.23 2.08
C LYS A 268 -14.03 2.20 1.83
N VAL A 269 -14.05 1.63 0.64
CA VAL A 269 -12.96 0.81 0.10
C VAL A 269 -12.54 1.37 -1.25
N ALA A 270 -11.23 1.36 -1.52
CA ALA A 270 -10.67 1.70 -2.83
C ALA A 270 -9.81 0.56 -3.35
N TYR A 271 -9.84 0.32 -4.64
CA TYR A 271 -9.07 -0.71 -5.34
C TYR A 271 -8.99 -0.41 -6.84
N TYR A 272 -7.99 -0.98 -7.51
CA TYR A 272 -7.85 -0.85 -8.94
C TYR A 272 -8.67 -1.89 -9.69
N LEU A 273 -9.52 -1.44 -10.61
CA LEU A 273 -10.20 -2.31 -11.58
C LEU A 273 -9.21 -2.78 -12.65
N ASP A 274 -8.40 -1.85 -13.16
CA ASP A 274 -7.32 -2.07 -14.11
C ASP A 274 -6.10 -1.18 -13.74
N HIS A 275 -5.11 -1.09 -14.61
CA HIS A 275 -3.92 -0.28 -14.35
C HIS A 275 -4.14 1.25 -14.44
N GLU A 276 -5.35 1.72 -14.70
CA GLU A 276 -5.65 3.14 -14.83
C GLU A 276 -6.77 3.61 -13.92
N VAL A 277 -7.74 2.73 -13.62
CA VAL A 277 -8.99 3.10 -12.97
C VAL A 277 -9.03 2.63 -11.52
N LEU A 278 -9.07 3.58 -10.60
CA LEU A 278 -9.33 3.36 -9.17
C LEU A 278 -10.84 3.47 -8.93
N GLU A 279 -11.45 2.41 -8.40
CA GLU A 279 -12.83 2.46 -7.92
C GLU A 279 -12.85 2.72 -6.41
N ILE A 280 -13.72 3.62 -5.98
CA ILE A 280 -14.00 3.91 -4.58
C ILE A 280 -15.47 3.60 -4.34
N ARG A 281 -15.75 2.76 -3.33
CA ARG A 281 -17.09 2.26 -3.02
C ARG A 281 -17.45 2.47 -1.55
N ASP A 282 -18.69 2.83 -1.27
CA ASP A 282 -19.24 2.90 0.08
C ASP A 282 -19.47 1.47 0.64
N LEU A 283 -19.02 1.21 1.86
CA LEU A 283 -19.17 -0.10 2.48
C LEU A 283 -20.54 -0.32 3.13
N THR A 284 -21.31 0.75 3.35
CA THR A 284 -22.67 0.68 3.91
C THR A 284 -23.76 0.72 2.84
N ALA A 285 -23.44 1.29 1.68
CA ALA A 285 -24.32 1.36 0.51
C ALA A 285 -23.48 1.03 -0.74
N PRO A 286 -23.21 -0.26 -1.00
CA PRO A 286 -22.23 -0.69 -2.00
C PRO A 286 -22.57 -0.34 -3.45
N ASP A 287 -23.79 0.06 -3.73
CA ASP A 287 -24.24 0.63 -5.00
C ASP A 287 -23.76 2.08 -5.20
N ARG A 288 -23.30 2.75 -4.14
CA ARG A 288 -22.70 4.10 -4.21
C ARG A 288 -21.21 4.01 -4.43
N LEU A 289 -20.77 4.48 -5.56
CA LEU A 289 -19.36 4.41 -5.94
C LEU A 289 -18.94 5.57 -6.84
N THR A 290 -17.63 5.70 -7.05
CA THR A 290 -17.03 6.56 -8.07
C THR A 290 -15.85 5.83 -8.69
N ARG A 291 -15.57 6.12 -9.95
CA ARG A 291 -14.40 5.62 -10.69
C ARG A 291 -13.54 6.78 -11.11
N LEU A 292 -12.25 6.71 -10.83
CA LEU A 292 -11.28 7.77 -11.08
C LEU A 292 -10.18 7.24 -11.99
N ARG A 293 -9.89 7.91 -13.09
CA ARG A 293 -8.73 7.59 -13.92
C ARG A 293 -7.49 8.28 -13.36
N VAL A 294 -6.65 7.55 -12.66
CA VAL A 294 -5.52 8.10 -11.91
C VAL A 294 -4.17 7.47 -12.26
N GLY A 295 -4.18 6.39 -13.06
CA GLY A 295 -3.01 5.54 -13.27
C GLY A 295 -2.71 4.66 -12.07
N PHE A 296 -1.96 3.58 -12.29
CA PHE A 296 -1.60 2.62 -11.25
C PHE A 296 -0.50 3.16 -10.34
N GLY A 297 -0.63 2.92 -9.03
CA GLY A 297 0.39 3.29 -8.05
C GLY A 297 -0.05 2.99 -6.62
N ASP A 298 0.90 3.05 -5.69
CA ASP A 298 0.59 2.94 -4.26
C ASP A 298 -0.16 4.18 -3.80
N PHE A 299 -1.19 4.00 -3.01
CA PHE A 299 -1.97 5.11 -2.48
C PHE A 299 -2.26 4.97 -0.99
N GLN A 300 -2.59 6.08 -0.34
CA GLN A 300 -3.04 6.11 1.04
C GLN A 300 -4.17 7.12 1.20
N TRP A 301 -5.14 6.77 2.03
CA TRP A 301 -6.21 7.67 2.42
C TRP A 301 -5.72 8.75 3.38
N THR A 302 -6.26 9.96 3.26
CA THR A 302 -6.17 10.93 4.36
C THR A 302 -7.05 10.50 5.53
N PRO A 303 -6.69 10.86 6.78
CA PRO A 303 -7.50 10.51 7.95
C PRO A 303 -8.94 11.05 7.91
N ASP A 304 -9.18 12.16 7.18
CA ASP A 304 -10.53 12.75 6.98
C ASP A 304 -11.32 12.09 5.82
N GLU A 305 -10.72 11.10 5.13
CA GLU A 305 -11.29 10.36 4.00
C GLU A 305 -11.74 11.20 2.80
N LYS A 306 -11.29 12.46 2.74
CA LYS A 306 -11.65 13.39 1.65
C LYS A 306 -10.69 13.32 0.49
N ARG A 307 -9.49 12.80 0.71
CA ARG A 307 -8.43 12.74 -0.29
C ARG A 307 -7.69 11.41 -0.22
N ILE A 308 -7.06 11.11 -1.32
CA ILE A 308 -6.08 10.04 -1.44
C ILE A 308 -4.75 10.68 -1.83
N LEU A 309 -3.68 10.26 -1.17
CA LEU A 309 -2.32 10.55 -1.59
C LEU A 309 -1.85 9.38 -2.45
N LEU A 310 -1.58 9.66 -3.71
CA LEU A 310 -1.20 8.66 -4.71
C LEU A 310 0.24 8.88 -5.16
N LYS A 311 1.03 7.82 -5.10
CA LYS A 311 2.33 7.72 -5.75
C LYS A 311 2.13 7.17 -7.15
N ARG A 312 2.15 8.03 -8.16
CA ARG A 312 2.06 7.58 -9.56
C ARG A 312 3.35 6.91 -9.98
N ALA A 313 3.24 5.74 -10.63
CA ALA A 313 4.37 5.15 -11.33
C ALA A 313 4.65 5.99 -12.57
N PRO A 314 5.84 6.60 -12.74
CA PRO A 314 6.11 7.41 -13.91
C PRO A 314 6.41 6.51 -15.10
N GLU A 315 5.93 6.88 -16.24
CA GLU A 315 6.36 6.28 -17.50
C GLU A 315 7.86 6.51 -17.78
N LYS A 316 8.47 7.54 -17.20
CA LYS A 316 9.88 7.93 -17.42
C LYS A 316 10.54 8.54 -16.17
N LYS A 317 11.04 7.75 -15.23
CA LYS A 317 12.12 8.08 -14.28
C LYS A 317 11.82 8.70 -12.90
N SER A 318 10.72 9.30 -12.58
CA SER A 318 10.44 9.78 -11.20
C SER A 318 8.96 9.66 -10.86
N GLY A 319 8.63 9.05 -9.71
CA GLY A 319 7.25 8.98 -9.25
C GLY A 319 6.80 10.32 -8.68
N ASP A 320 5.64 10.80 -9.11
CA ASP A 320 5.02 11.98 -8.53
C ASP A 320 4.11 11.57 -7.38
N LEU A 321 4.19 12.30 -6.26
CA LEU A 321 3.22 12.19 -5.18
C LEU A 321 2.15 13.24 -5.40
N VAL A 322 0.90 12.80 -5.54
CA VAL A 322 -0.20 13.69 -5.89
C VAL A 322 -1.40 13.51 -4.97
N TRP A 323 -2.08 14.62 -4.69
CA TRP A 323 -3.39 14.61 -4.07
C TRP A 323 -4.47 14.32 -5.10
N ILE A 324 -5.39 13.43 -4.76
CA ILE A 324 -6.63 13.17 -5.47
C ILE A 324 -7.78 13.45 -4.52
N ASP A 325 -8.61 14.43 -4.83
CA ASP A 325 -9.84 14.67 -4.08
C ASP A 325 -10.83 13.53 -4.36
N VAL A 326 -11.44 13.00 -3.31
CA VAL A 326 -12.46 11.96 -3.42
C VAL A 326 -13.82 12.65 -3.60
N PRO A 327 -14.43 12.56 -4.77
CA PRO A 327 -15.72 13.15 -5.02
C PRO A 327 -16.81 12.46 -4.17
N PRO A 328 -17.96 13.13 -3.95
CA PRO A 328 -19.10 12.48 -3.32
C PRO A 328 -19.49 11.20 -4.07
N LEU A 329 -19.68 10.11 -3.33
CA LEU A 329 -20.12 8.85 -3.93
C LEU A 329 -21.59 8.96 -4.35
N ALA A 330 -21.88 8.65 -5.59
CA ALA A 330 -23.22 8.65 -6.15
C ALA A 330 -23.69 7.21 -6.38
N ALA A 331 -25.01 7.00 -6.40
CA ALA A 331 -25.56 5.74 -6.86
C ALA A 331 -25.03 5.45 -8.28
N ALA A 332 -24.62 4.21 -8.51
CA ALA A 332 -24.11 3.79 -9.81
C ALA A 332 -25.14 4.12 -10.89
N GLN A 333 -24.95 5.23 -11.59
CA GLN A 333 -25.76 5.53 -12.74
C GLN A 333 -25.32 4.59 -13.86
N LYS A 334 -26.21 3.68 -14.24
CA LYS A 334 -26.00 2.93 -15.47
C LYS A 334 -25.93 3.95 -16.59
N SER A 335 -24.85 3.94 -17.35
CA SER A 335 -24.73 4.69 -18.60
C SER A 335 -25.94 4.38 -19.48
N ALA A 336 -26.25 5.27 -20.43
CA ALA A 336 -27.33 5.07 -21.41
C ALA A 336 -27.24 3.71 -22.12
N ASP A 337 -26.05 3.13 -22.20
CA ASP A 337 -25.76 1.80 -22.74
C ASP A 337 -25.98 0.66 -21.74
N GLY A 338 -26.48 0.98 -20.54
CA GLY A 338 -26.92 0.02 -19.53
C GLY A 338 -25.81 -0.62 -18.67
N ASN A 339 -24.53 -0.48 -18.98
CA ASN A 339 -23.47 -1.31 -18.40
C ASN A 339 -22.23 -0.59 -17.82
N SER A 340 -22.05 0.72 -17.90
CA SER A 340 -20.82 1.35 -17.41
C SER A 340 -21.08 2.52 -16.46
N VAL A 341 -20.42 2.51 -15.30
CA VAL A 341 -20.30 3.68 -14.42
C VAL A 341 -19.33 4.67 -15.07
N ALA A 342 -19.70 5.95 -15.08
CA ALA A 342 -18.84 6.99 -15.64
C ALA A 342 -17.49 7.04 -14.91
N VAL A 343 -16.40 7.12 -15.67
CA VAL A 343 -15.03 7.32 -15.16
C VAL A 343 -14.74 8.81 -15.17
N LEU A 344 -14.39 9.34 -14.01
CA LEU A 344 -14.03 10.75 -13.83
C LEU A 344 -12.53 10.95 -14.05
N GLU A 345 -12.16 12.06 -14.67
CA GLU A 345 -10.78 12.52 -14.81
C GLU A 345 -10.47 13.52 -13.67
N PRO A 346 -9.85 13.09 -12.56
CA PRO A 346 -9.54 14.02 -11.48
C PRO A 346 -8.42 14.97 -11.89
N SER A 347 -8.39 16.15 -11.30
CA SER A 347 -7.28 17.09 -11.43
C SER A 347 -6.26 16.82 -10.30
N PRO A 348 -5.19 16.05 -10.53
CA PRO A 348 -4.22 15.74 -9.49
C PRO A 348 -3.43 16.99 -9.11
N ARG A 349 -3.24 17.21 -7.80
CA ARG A 349 -2.41 18.31 -7.29
C ARG A 349 -1.08 17.74 -6.80
N PRO A 350 0.04 18.00 -7.50
CA PRO A 350 1.35 17.50 -7.09
C PRO A 350 1.77 18.12 -5.75
N ILE A 351 2.32 17.30 -4.86
CA ILE A 351 2.92 17.73 -3.58
C ILE A 351 4.43 17.78 -3.71
N LEU A 352 5.02 16.74 -4.32
CA LEU A 352 6.44 16.62 -4.54
C LEU A 352 6.64 16.29 -6.02
N PHE A 353 7.18 17.24 -6.76
CA PHE A 353 7.46 17.05 -8.19
C PHE A 353 8.88 16.52 -8.39
N GLY A 354 9.01 15.46 -9.17
CA GLY A 354 10.32 14.92 -9.55
C GLY A 354 11.06 14.14 -8.46
N LEU A 355 10.44 13.86 -7.32
CA LEU A 355 11.00 12.96 -6.31
C LEU A 355 10.54 11.53 -6.59
N SER A 356 11.50 10.69 -6.98
CA SER A 356 11.33 9.26 -6.86
C SER A 356 11.43 8.88 -5.37
N PHE A 357 10.52 8.09 -4.84
CA PHE A 357 10.64 7.56 -3.49
C PHE A 357 10.14 6.12 -3.48
N ARG A 358 10.67 5.35 -2.53
CA ARG A 358 10.34 3.95 -2.40
C ARG A 358 9.02 3.77 -1.67
N ASP A 359 8.83 4.54 -0.59
CA ASP A 359 7.73 4.34 0.32
C ASP A 359 7.31 5.66 0.99
N PHE A 360 6.05 5.77 1.39
CA PHE A 360 5.50 6.94 2.06
C PHE A 360 4.40 6.53 3.05
N ALA A 361 4.17 7.36 4.06
CA ALA A 361 3.06 7.19 4.98
C ALA A 361 2.57 8.52 5.53
N ILE A 362 1.24 8.66 5.65
CA ILE A 362 0.58 9.78 6.31
C ILE A 362 0.46 9.46 7.81
N SER A 363 0.77 10.43 8.67
CA SER A 363 0.56 10.27 10.12
C SER A 363 -0.93 10.12 10.45
N PRO A 364 -1.29 9.41 11.55
CA PRO A 364 -2.69 9.18 11.91
C PRO A 364 -3.51 10.45 12.13
N ASP A 365 -2.87 11.55 12.51
CA ASP A 365 -3.50 12.87 12.68
C ASP A 365 -3.53 13.71 11.40
N GLY A 366 -2.97 13.21 10.31
CA GLY A 366 -2.95 13.86 9.00
C GLY A 366 -2.03 15.08 8.90
N ARG A 367 -1.15 15.31 9.90
CA ARG A 367 -0.28 16.48 9.92
C ARG A 367 1.09 16.27 9.27
N PHE A 368 1.52 15.03 9.16
CA PHE A 368 2.86 14.71 8.70
C PHE A 368 2.84 13.68 7.58
N LEU A 369 3.81 13.81 6.70
CA LEU A 369 4.13 12.85 5.66
C LEU A 369 5.55 12.34 5.90
N ALA A 370 5.68 11.04 6.12
CA ALA A 370 6.97 10.38 6.15
C ALA A 370 7.26 9.78 4.77
N ILE A 371 8.45 9.98 4.26
CA ILE A 371 8.91 9.41 2.99
C ILE A 371 10.35 8.89 3.09
N VAL A 372 10.65 7.88 2.29
CA VAL A 372 12.03 7.44 2.04
C VAL A 372 12.47 8.01 0.70
N PRO A 373 13.28 9.10 0.67
CA PRO A 373 13.72 9.72 -0.59
C PRO A 373 14.60 8.79 -1.41
N PRO A 374 14.66 8.98 -2.73
CA PRO A 374 15.50 8.16 -3.59
C PRO A 374 16.98 8.43 -3.32
N GLY A 375 17.77 7.39 -3.41
CA GLY A 375 19.24 7.46 -3.30
C GLY A 375 19.79 7.70 -1.90
N LYS A 376 19.03 8.24 -0.98
CA LYS A 376 19.44 8.51 0.40
C LYS A 376 18.84 7.57 1.40
N ARG A 377 18.09 6.64 1.14
CA ARG A 377 17.50 5.59 2.00
C ARG A 377 17.12 6.00 3.44
N ASN A 378 17.26 7.27 3.80
CA ASN A 378 16.87 7.84 5.10
C ASN A 378 15.37 8.18 5.08
N LEU A 379 14.73 8.13 6.25
CA LEU A 379 13.35 8.53 6.42
C LEU A 379 13.27 10.02 6.70
N ALA A 380 12.55 10.75 5.87
CA ALA A 380 12.31 12.19 6.04
C ALA A 380 10.83 12.44 6.38
N ILE A 381 10.59 13.29 7.39
CA ILE A 381 9.25 13.63 7.86
C ILE A 381 8.99 15.10 7.53
N TYR A 382 7.93 15.34 6.77
CA TYR A 382 7.52 16.66 6.31
C TYR A 382 6.17 17.06 6.93
N PRO A 383 5.91 18.36 7.09
CA PRO A 383 4.55 18.81 7.37
C PRO A 383 3.66 18.51 6.16
N LEU A 384 2.49 17.95 6.39
CA LEU A 384 1.55 17.68 5.31
C LEU A 384 0.69 18.92 5.07
N PRO A 385 0.66 19.49 3.85
CA PRO A 385 -0.18 20.64 3.52
C PRO A 385 -1.66 20.30 3.70
N ARG A 386 -2.45 21.24 4.26
CA ARG A 386 -3.89 21.09 4.48
C ARG A 386 -4.72 21.42 3.26
#